data_299565e7beec97d75159d98fa10efa23
#
_entry.id   299565e7beec97d75159d98fa10efa23
#
_cell.length_a   1.000
_cell.length_b   1.000
_cell.length_c   1.000
_cell.angle_alpha   90.00
_cell.angle_beta   90.00
_cell.angle_gamma   90.00
#
_symmetry.space_group_name_H-M   'P 1'
#
loop_
_entity.id
_entity.type
_entity.pdbx_description
1 polymer ?
#
loop_
_entity_poly.entity_id
_entity_poly.type
_entity_poly.pdbx_seq_one_letter_code
_entity_poly.pdbx_strand_id
1 'polypeptide(L)'
;MWFLLFAASAVVLPPFLYLVKTSLTVPRPGQGTEIGLDNYARVAEIAGWDLWVVTVAFAIGASLLAVLLGASTACLVARTNVPFRQVVFVGAFLSLATPVIVKGIGWILLLGPNNGLVNNLLREWFGIDGTPIELFSLGGMIFIEGLLFTPIAFLLTLPALSAMDPALEEAAAMAGARWPRALLRVTLPLARPSLLAVLLLSLIRALESFEVPLLIGIPGGVQTVTTALYQTVHSGFIPRYGEASAYAVLLVIAVALPLSWYYRVTREAAKFATVTGKGFRPARIDLGPWKYPCALWVLTIPVSLAAPLLIMLWASFLPFYSGPSPEDFARMTLANYRAVWARDDILAGITNSLLVGTGSACAVAAAGLMMGWTVARRREFMRWAIDVVASLPLVFPGIVLGIAILVQFLDLRFIPIYGTVWILIFAFVVQFMPYGMRFCHSGVLSINRDLEDGAYMSGARYFTVLRRIVLPLASPAVVATWIYVFMHAIRDLSVAILLSGPGNGIVSIVILDLWNNGEVPQLAALSVLVAVGAAVLGIAFMKLTATHRLYG
;
A
#
# COMPACT_ATOMS: atom_id res chain seq x y z
N MET A 1 18.63 21.74 -15.18
CA MET A 1 19.16 20.75 -14.24
C MET A 1 19.11 21.20 -12.79
N TRP A 2 19.88 22.21 -12.40
CA TRP A 2 19.79 22.81 -11.07
C TRP A 2 18.35 23.23 -10.73
N PHE A 3 17.62 23.75 -11.73
CA PHE A 3 16.20 24.05 -11.59
C PHE A 3 15.36 22.81 -11.22
N LEU A 4 15.62 21.65 -11.83
CA LEU A 4 14.90 20.42 -11.52
C LEU A 4 15.18 19.94 -10.10
N LEU A 5 16.44 19.97 -9.67
CA LEU A 5 16.84 19.64 -8.30
C LEU A 5 16.21 20.62 -7.31
N PHE A 6 16.26 21.93 -7.62
CA PHE A 6 15.64 22.96 -6.79
C PHE A 6 14.11 22.75 -6.70
N ALA A 7 13.43 22.52 -7.82
CA ALA A 7 11.99 22.28 -7.85
C ALA A 7 11.61 21.02 -7.06
N ALA A 8 12.34 19.91 -7.24
CA ALA A 8 12.11 18.68 -6.46
C ALA A 8 12.35 18.93 -4.96
N SER A 9 13.44 19.63 -4.60
CA SER A 9 13.74 19.96 -3.20
C SER A 9 12.69 20.89 -2.59
N ALA A 10 12.20 21.89 -3.34
CA ALA A 10 11.16 22.82 -2.89
C ALA A 10 9.80 22.16 -2.66
N VAL A 11 9.54 21.04 -3.33
CA VAL A 11 8.31 20.25 -3.15
C VAL A 11 8.46 19.23 -2.03
N VAL A 12 9.59 18.53 -1.96
CA VAL A 12 9.77 17.38 -1.07
C VAL A 12 10.26 17.77 0.33
N LEU A 13 11.21 18.72 0.45
CA LEU A 13 11.85 19.00 1.75
C LEU A 13 10.97 19.79 2.75
N PRO A 14 10.21 20.82 2.33
CA PRO A 14 9.48 21.67 3.28
C PRO A 14 8.54 20.91 4.22
N PRO A 15 7.69 19.95 3.78
CA PRO A 15 6.83 19.21 4.69
C PRO A 15 7.59 18.62 5.89
N PHE A 16 8.75 18.02 5.63
CA PHE A 16 9.55 17.39 6.67
C PHE A 16 10.24 18.38 7.59
N LEU A 17 10.70 19.52 7.06
CA LEU A 17 11.26 20.61 7.86
C LEU A 17 10.19 21.20 8.79
N TYR A 18 8.97 21.42 8.28
CA TYR A 18 7.86 21.91 9.09
C TYR A 18 7.43 20.88 10.12
N LEU A 19 7.43 19.59 9.81
CA LEU A 19 7.16 18.52 10.77
C LEU A 19 8.12 18.59 11.97
N VAL A 20 9.43 18.63 11.70
CA VAL A 20 10.46 18.73 12.75
C VAL A 20 10.31 20.05 13.52
N LYS A 21 10.14 21.18 12.82
CA LYS A 21 9.88 22.48 13.46
C LYS A 21 8.70 22.39 14.42
N THR A 22 7.54 21.87 13.98
CA THR A 22 6.32 21.81 14.77
C THR A 22 6.45 20.85 15.96
N SER A 23 7.17 19.72 15.80
CA SER A 23 7.42 18.80 16.91
C SER A 23 8.23 19.40 18.05
N LEU A 24 9.08 20.38 17.74
CA LEU A 24 9.90 21.13 18.70
C LEU A 24 9.25 22.43 19.18
N THR A 25 8.15 22.86 18.55
CA THR A 25 7.48 24.12 18.90
C THR A 25 6.44 23.88 19.98
N VAL A 26 6.60 24.55 21.12
CA VAL A 26 5.71 24.43 22.29
C VAL A 26 4.96 25.76 22.49
N PRO A 27 3.63 25.79 22.40
CA PRO A 27 2.85 26.99 22.69
C PRO A 27 2.88 27.30 24.19
N ARG A 28 3.26 28.52 24.57
CA ARG A 28 3.14 28.99 25.96
C ARG A 28 2.07 30.08 26.09
N PRO A 29 1.08 29.90 26.97
CA PRO A 29 0.04 30.89 27.16
C PRO A 29 0.64 32.26 27.51
N GLY A 30 0.33 33.28 26.68
CA GLY A 30 0.79 34.66 26.92
C GLY A 30 2.24 34.98 26.51
N GLN A 31 3.06 33.99 26.13
CA GLN A 31 4.49 34.19 25.80
C GLN A 31 4.87 33.79 24.37
N GLY A 32 3.88 33.34 23.57
CA GLY A 32 4.14 32.89 22.19
C GLY A 32 4.56 31.42 22.11
N THR A 33 5.54 31.11 21.25
CA THR A 33 6.04 29.74 21.04
C THR A 33 7.52 29.64 21.38
N GLU A 34 7.91 28.64 22.14
CA GLU A 34 9.31 28.31 22.44
C GLU A 34 9.73 27.00 21.78
N ILE A 35 11.03 26.84 21.54
CA ILE A 35 11.62 25.59 21.07
C ILE A 35 11.95 24.74 22.30
N GLY A 36 11.39 23.53 22.37
CA GLY A 36 11.56 22.62 23.50
C GLY A 36 11.22 21.19 23.16
N LEU A 37 11.45 20.28 24.09
CA LEU A 37 11.13 18.85 23.99
C LEU A 37 9.82 18.48 24.71
N ASP A 38 9.03 19.45 25.17
CA ASP A 38 7.82 19.20 25.97
C ASP A 38 6.78 18.35 25.20
N ASN A 39 6.69 18.50 23.87
CA ASN A 39 5.81 17.65 23.07
C ASN A 39 6.24 16.17 23.14
N TYR A 40 7.55 15.89 23.12
CA TYR A 40 8.08 14.53 23.27
C TYR A 40 7.89 14.00 24.69
N ALA A 41 8.08 14.85 25.71
CA ALA A 41 7.82 14.47 27.11
C ALA A 41 6.36 14.09 27.32
N ARG A 42 5.42 14.90 26.79
CA ARG A 42 3.97 14.60 26.85
C ARG A 42 3.61 13.32 26.10
N VAL A 43 4.19 13.11 24.92
CA VAL A 43 4.01 11.85 24.15
C VAL A 43 4.50 10.66 24.97
N ALA A 44 5.65 10.75 25.65
CA ALA A 44 6.18 9.68 26.48
C ALA A 44 5.31 9.42 27.72
N GLU A 45 4.74 10.47 28.32
CA GLU A 45 3.85 10.39 29.47
C GLU A 45 2.49 9.78 29.13
N ILE A 46 1.87 10.22 28.02
CA ILE A 46 0.53 9.79 27.60
C ILE A 46 0.57 8.38 26.99
N ALA A 47 1.53 8.12 26.11
CA ALA A 47 1.60 6.87 25.33
C ALA A 47 2.21 5.71 26.14
N GLY A 48 3.13 6.01 27.06
CA GLY A 48 3.90 4.99 27.76
C GLY A 48 4.65 4.04 26.80
N TRP A 49 5.21 2.99 27.36
CA TRP A 49 5.82 1.91 26.57
C TRP A 49 4.79 1.01 25.89
N ASP A 50 3.57 0.93 26.43
CA ASP A 50 2.53 0.01 25.97
C ASP A 50 2.11 0.28 24.53
N LEU A 51 2.00 1.54 24.11
CA LEU A 51 1.68 1.91 22.73
C LEU A 51 2.73 1.38 21.74
N TRP A 52 4.02 1.50 22.10
CA TRP A 52 5.11 1.01 21.26
C TRP A 52 5.17 -0.50 21.22
N VAL A 53 4.96 -1.17 22.36
CA VAL A 53 4.92 -2.64 22.44
C VAL A 53 3.78 -3.18 21.57
N VAL A 54 2.58 -2.59 21.67
CA VAL A 54 1.43 -2.97 20.84
C VAL A 54 1.72 -2.74 19.35
N THR A 55 2.29 -1.58 18.98
CA THR A 55 2.61 -1.24 17.59
C THR A 55 3.63 -2.23 17.00
N VAL A 56 4.69 -2.54 17.75
CA VAL A 56 5.73 -3.48 17.30
C VAL A 56 5.20 -4.92 17.26
N ALA A 57 4.42 -5.35 18.26
CA ALA A 57 3.79 -6.67 18.29
C ALA A 57 2.83 -6.87 17.11
N PHE A 58 1.99 -5.85 16.83
CA PHE A 58 1.13 -5.81 15.65
C PHE A 58 1.94 -5.96 14.36
N ALA A 59 2.96 -5.12 14.18
CA ALA A 59 3.76 -5.10 12.96
C ALA A 59 4.54 -6.41 12.74
N ILE A 60 5.14 -6.97 13.79
CA ILE A 60 5.84 -8.26 13.73
C ILE A 60 4.84 -9.39 13.43
N GLY A 61 3.73 -9.45 14.18
CA GLY A 61 2.72 -10.49 14.00
C GLY A 61 2.14 -10.51 12.60
N ALA A 62 1.70 -9.34 12.10
CA ALA A 62 1.14 -9.20 10.74
C ALA A 62 2.16 -9.55 9.65
N SER A 63 3.41 -9.09 9.78
CA SER A 63 4.46 -9.39 8.79
C SER A 63 4.86 -10.87 8.78
N LEU A 64 4.96 -11.51 9.94
CA LEU A 64 5.23 -12.95 10.02
C LEU A 64 4.10 -13.77 9.38
N LEU A 65 2.84 -13.43 9.68
CA LEU A 65 1.68 -14.09 9.07
C LEU A 65 1.65 -13.91 7.56
N ALA A 66 1.87 -12.68 7.07
CA ALA A 66 1.91 -12.37 5.65
C ALA A 66 2.99 -13.16 4.91
N VAL A 67 4.19 -13.23 5.47
CA VAL A 67 5.31 -13.98 4.87
C VAL A 67 5.06 -15.48 4.96
N LEU A 68 4.54 -16.00 6.07
CA LEU A 68 4.19 -17.41 6.20
C LEU A 68 3.20 -17.84 5.10
N LEU A 69 2.09 -17.12 4.95
CA LEU A 69 1.06 -17.42 3.96
C LEU A 69 1.55 -17.13 2.52
N GLY A 70 2.18 -15.99 2.30
CA GLY A 70 2.62 -15.55 0.98
C GLY A 70 3.79 -16.37 0.43
N ALA A 71 4.83 -16.58 1.23
CA ALA A 71 6.01 -17.32 0.77
C ALA A 71 5.72 -18.83 0.62
N SER A 72 4.93 -19.44 1.52
CA SER A 72 4.51 -20.84 1.36
C SER A 72 3.65 -21.02 0.10
N THR A 73 2.71 -20.10 -0.17
CA THR A 73 1.92 -20.09 -1.40
C THR A 73 2.82 -19.92 -2.64
N ALA A 74 3.81 -19.00 -2.58
CA ALA A 74 4.77 -18.82 -3.68
C ALA A 74 5.60 -20.10 -3.93
N CYS A 75 6.01 -20.78 -2.87
CA CYS A 75 6.72 -22.05 -2.97
C CYS A 75 5.86 -23.15 -3.63
N LEU A 76 4.61 -23.30 -3.21
CA LEU A 76 3.69 -24.26 -3.80
C LEU A 76 3.41 -23.94 -5.28
N VAL A 77 3.19 -22.68 -5.61
CA VAL A 77 2.93 -22.24 -6.99
C VAL A 77 4.17 -22.38 -7.88
N ALA A 78 5.37 -22.05 -7.39
CA ALA A 78 6.60 -22.12 -8.19
C ALA A 78 7.11 -23.54 -8.41
N ARG A 79 7.03 -24.41 -7.40
CA ARG A 79 7.76 -25.68 -7.36
C ARG A 79 6.91 -26.94 -7.49
N THR A 80 5.59 -26.86 -7.32
CA THR A 80 4.73 -28.04 -7.29
C THR A 80 3.66 -28.02 -8.40
N ASN A 81 2.89 -29.09 -8.52
CA ASN A 81 1.75 -29.19 -9.44
C ASN A 81 0.41 -28.74 -8.80
N VAL A 82 0.45 -27.87 -7.77
CA VAL A 82 -0.76 -27.35 -7.11
C VAL A 82 -1.75 -26.75 -8.12
N PRO A 83 -3.07 -27.03 -8.02
CA PRO A 83 -4.07 -26.44 -8.90
C PRO A 83 -4.32 -24.95 -8.56
N PHE A 84 -5.15 -24.28 -9.41
CA PHE A 84 -5.60 -22.89 -9.22
C PHE A 84 -4.52 -21.79 -9.26
N ARG A 85 -3.33 -22.06 -9.80
CA ARG A 85 -2.22 -21.08 -9.86
C ARG A 85 -2.59 -19.75 -10.52
N GLN A 86 -3.35 -19.81 -11.64
CA GLN A 86 -3.80 -18.59 -12.33
C GLN A 86 -4.76 -17.79 -11.46
N VAL A 87 -5.67 -18.47 -10.73
CA VAL A 87 -6.61 -17.82 -9.80
C VAL A 87 -5.86 -17.13 -8.67
N VAL A 88 -4.84 -17.80 -8.10
CA VAL A 88 -3.98 -17.21 -7.06
C VAL A 88 -3.26 -15.97 -7.57
N PHE A 89 -2.68 -16.03 -8.79
CA PHE A 89 -1.96 -14.90 -9.38
C PHE A 89 -2.89 -13.71 -9.65
N VAL A 90 -4.04 -13.98 -10.27
CA VAL A 90 -5.05 -12.95 -10.55
C VAL A 90 -5.62 -12.38 -9.25
N GLY A 91 -5.93 -13.24 -8.26
CA GLY A 91 -6.41 -12.81 -6.95
C GLY A 91 -5.40 -11.94 -6.20
N ALA A 92 -4.11 -12.30 -6.24
CA ALA A 92 -3.05 -11.48 -5.64
C ALA A 92 -2.97 -10.09 -6.30
N PHE A 93 -3.02 -10.04 -7.63
CA PHE A 93 -2.93 -8.78 -8.37
C PHE A 93 -4.16 -7.88 -8.12
N LEU A 94 -5.36 -8.44 -8.19
CA LEU A 94 -6.61 -7.71 -7.92
C LEU A 94 -6.71 -7.24 -6.47
N SER A 95 -6.16 -8.01 -5.53
CA SER A 95 -6.09 -7.60 -4.11
C SER A 95 -5.26 -6.33 -3.93
N LEU A 96 -4.21 -6.14 -4.73
CA LEU A 96 -3.42 -4.90 -4.71
C LEU A 96 -4.19 -3.70 -5.28
N ALA A 97 -5.10 -3.93 -6.20
CA ALA A 97 -5.92 -2.87 -6.79
C ALA A 97 -7.05 -2.39 -5.86
N THR A 98 -7.59 -3.30 -5.03
CA THR A 98 -8.73 -3.01 -4.16
C THR A 98 -8.33 -2.18 -2.95
N PRO A 99 -9.09 -1.11 -2.58
CA PRO A 99 -8.82 -0.30 -1.39
C PRO A 99 -8.78 -1.12 -0.11
N VAL A 100 -7.84 -0.81 0.78
CA VAL A 100 -7.69 -1.50 2.08
C VAL A 100 -8.91 -1.29 2.95
N ILE A 101 -9.46 -0.06 2.99
CA ILE A 101 -10.66 0.27 3.77
C ILE A 101 -11.86 -0.61 3.37
N VAL A 102 -12.08 -0.86 2.07
CA VAL A 102 -13.16 -1.72 1.57
C VAL A 102 -13.00 -3.15 2.07
N LYS A 103 -11.78 -3.69 1.97
CA LYS A 103 -11.49 -5.04 2.48
C LYS A 103 -11.60 -5.12 4.00
N GLY A 104 -11.11 -4.11 4.73
CA GLY A 104 -11.20 -4.03 6.18
C GLY A 104 -12.64 -4.07 6.67
N ILE A 105 -13.50 -3.21 6.12
CA ILE A 105 -14.93 -3.18 6.46
C ILE A 105 -15.61 -4.50 6.06
N GLY A 106 -15.31 -5.06 4.90
CA GLY A 106 -15.83 -6.36 4.49
C GLY A 106 -15.46 -7.49 5.46
N TRP A 107 -14.24 -7.49 5.99
CA TRP A 107 -13.85 -8.42 7.05
C TRP A 107 -14.58 -8.17 8.36
N ILE A 108 -14.91 -6.92 8.71
CA ILE A 108 -15.74 -6.62 9.87
C ILE A 108 -17.18 -7.15 9.68
N LEU A 109 -17.76 -7.01 8.49
CA LEU A 109 -19.06 -7.59 8.18
C LEU A 109 -19.06 -9.13 8.22
N LEU A 110 -17.92 -9.78 7.96
CA LEU A 110 -17.76 -11.23 8.06
C LEU A 110 -17.51 -11.70 9.49
N LEU A 111 -16.60 -11.07 10.22
CA LEU A 111 -16.05 -11.56 11.48
C LEU A 111 -16.41 -10.69 12.70
N GLY A 112 -17.16 -9.60 12.51
CA GLY A 112 -17.55 -8.71 13.61
C GLY A 112 -18.28 -9.45 14.75
N PRO A 113 -18.10 -9.01 16.01
CA PRO A 113 -18.58 -9.75 17.17
C PRO A 113 -20.12 -9.86 17.22
N ASN A 114 -20.82 -8.80 16.84
CA ASN A 114 -22.28 -8.73 16.97
C ASN A 114 -23.02 -9.26 15.74
N ASN A 115 -22.72 -8.71 14.56
CA ASN A 115 -23.45 -8.96 13.31
C ASN A 115 -22.60 -9.64 12.23
N GLY A 116 -21.39 -10.13 12.58
CA GLY A 116 -20.53 -10.82 11.63
C GLY A 116 -21.13 -12.13 11.18
N LEU A 117 -21.19 -12.34 9.85
CA LEU A 117 -21.77 -13.53 9.25
C LEU A 117 -21.20 -14.83 9.84
N VAL A 118 -19.87 -14.93 9.96
CA VAL A 118 -19.21 -16.15 10.47
C VAL A 118 -19.51 -16.35 11.95
N ASN A 119 -19.50 -15.29 12.76
CA ASN A 119 -19.84 -15.39 14.18
C ASN A 119 -21.30 -15.82 14.38
N ASN A 120 -22.22 -15.32 13.54
CA ASN A 120 -23.63 -15.75 13.59
C ASN A 120 -23.77 -17.23 13.21
N LEU A 121 -23.12 -17.68 12.13
CA LEU A 121 -23.14 -19.10 11.73
C LEU A 121 -22.53 -20.02 12.80
N LEU A 122 -21.46 -19.60 13.47
CA LEU A 122 -20.84 -20.38 14.55
C LEU A 122 -21.79 -20.50 15.76
N ARG A 123 -22.53 -19.43 16.10
CA ARG A 123 -23.54 -19.44 17.14
C ARG A 123 -24.71 -20.39 16.80
N GLU A 124 -25.23 -20.27 15.59
CA GLU A 124 -26.39 -21.07 15.15
C GLU A 124 -26.05 -22.56 14.97
N TRP A 125 -24.91 -22.89 14.37
CA TRP A 125 -24.56 -24.28 14.03
C TRP A 125 -23.91 -25.04 15.17
N PHE A 126 -23.13 -24.37 16.01
CA PHE A 126 -22.38 -25.01 17.09
C PHE A 126 -22.87 -24.64 18.48
N GLY A 127 -23.90 -23.78 18.60
CA GLY A 127 -24.44 -23.37 19.90
C GLY A 127 -23.42 -22.66 20.80
N ILE A 128 -22.44 -21.96 20.21
CA ILE A 128 -21.39 -21.27 20.95
C ILE A 128 -21.94 -19.93 21.43
N ASP A 129 -22.07 -19.75 22.75
CA ASP A 129 -22.49 -18.50 23.34
C ASP A 129 -21.38 -17.43 23.27
N GLY A 130 -21.79 -16.15 23.16
CA GLY A 130 -20.86 -15.02 23.14
C GLY A 130 -20.28 -14.69 21.77
N THR A 131 -18.99 -14.30 21.73
CA THR A 131 -18.26 -13.93 20.50
C THR A 131 -17.21 -14.99 20.17
N PRO A 132 -17.52 -15.99 19.31
CA PRO A 132 -16.58 -17.04 18.96
C PRO A 132 -15.24 -16.50 18.39
N ILE A 133 -15.33 -15.44 17.57
CA ILE A 133 -14.16 -14.76 16.99
C ILE A 133 -14.15 -13.31 17.47
N GLU A 134 -13.19 -12.97 18.34
CA GLU A 134 -12.98 -11.60 18.81
C GLU A 134 -12.10 -10.85 17.81
N LEU A 135 -12.75 -10.18 16.86
CA LEU A 135 -12.06 -9.44 15.81
C LEU A 135 -11.45 -8.14 16.34
N PHE A 136 -12.16 -7.43 17.25
CA PHE A 136 -11.71 -6.15 17.79
C PHE A 136 -10.66 -6.35 18.90
N SER A 137 -9.51 -6.87 18.49
CA SER A 137 -8.38 -7.22 19.36
C SER A 137 -7.07 -7.09 18.59
N LEU A 138 -5.94 -7.11 19.31
CA LEU A 138 -4.61 -7.17 18.68
C LEU A 138 -4.46 -8.39 17.76
N GLY A 139 -5.01 -9.54 18.18
CA GLY A 139 -5.00 -10.76 17.37
C GLY A 139 -5.80 -10.61 16.06
N GLY A 140 -6.97 -9.98 16.12
CA GLY A 140 -7.78 -9.67 14.95
C GLY A 140 -7.10 -8.68 14.02
N MET A 141 -6.46 -7.64 14.55
CA MET A 141 -5.64 -6.71 13.75
C MET A 141 -4.50 -7.43 13.02
N ILE A 142 -3.73 -8.28 13.73
CA ILE A 142 -2.63 -9.08 13.16
C ILE A 142 -3.16 -10.00 12.05
N PHE A 143 -4.29 -10.65 12.29
CA PHE A 143 -4.88 -11.58 11.32
C PHE A 143 -5.31 -10.86 10.03
N ILE A 144 -6.06 -9.77 10.15
CA ILE A 144 -6.55 -9.04 8.97
C ILE A 144 -5.38 -8.38 8.22
N GLU A 145 -4.48 -7.69 8.89
CA GLU A 145 -3.32 -7.05 8.25
C GLU A 145 -2.41 -8.09 7.57
N GLY A 146 -2.16 -9.21 8.23
CA GLY A 146 -1.39 -10.33 7.67
C GLY A 146 -2.03 -10.89 6.39
N LEU A 147 -3.36 -11.06 6.36
CA LEU A 147 -4.10 -11.46 5.16
C LEU A 147 -3.99 -10.41 4.04
N LEU A 148 -4.10 -9.12 4.37
CA LEU A 148 -4.02 -8.02 3.41
C LEU A 148 -2.63 -7.91 2.77
N PHE A 149 -1.56 -8.26 3.50
CA PHE A 149 -0.18 -8.23 2.99
C PHE A 149 0.27 -9.55 2.32
N THR A 150 -0.45 -10.64 2.52
CA THR A 150 -0.15 -11.95 1.92
C THR A 150 0.04 -11.89 0.39
N PRO A 151 -0.80 -11.17 -0.40
CA PRO A 151 -0.60 -11.04 -1.84
C PRO A 151 0.73 -10.37 -2.23
N ILE A 152 1.16 -9.36 -1.47
CA ILE A 152 2.45 -8.68 -1.70
C ILE A 152 3.59 -9.65 -1.40
N ALA A 153 3.55 -10.34 -0.26
CA ALA A 153 4.56 -11.32 0.12
C ALA A 153 4.67 -12.44 -0.91
N PHE A 154 3.54 -12.93 -1.44
CA PHE A 154 3.49 -13.90 -2.53
C PHE A 154 4.19 -13.38 -3.80
N LEU A 155 3.79 -12.21 -4.30
CA LEU A 155 4.30 -11.65 -5.56
C LEU A 155 5.78 -11.30 -5.51
N LEU A 156 6.30 -10.89 -4.34
CA LEU A 156 7.72 -10.59 -4.16
C LEU A 156 8.58 -11.85 -3.98
N THR A 157 8.03 -12.92 -3.40
CA THR A 157 8.75 -14.18 -3.19
C THR A 157 8.77 -15.05 -4.44
N LEU A 158 7.70 -15.03 -5.23
CA LEU A 158 7.52 -15.91 -6.39
C LEU A 158 8.66 -15.82 -7.43
N PRO A 159 9.13 -14.63 -7.87
CA PRO A 159 10.23 -14.54 -8.82
C PRO A 159 11.54 -15.13 -8.27
N ALA A 160 11.85 -14.90 -7.00
CA ALA A 160 13.06 -15.42 -6.37
C ALA A 160 13.08 -16.95 -6.35
N LEU A 161 11.96 -17.57 -5.99
CA LEU A 161 11.82 -19.02 -6.02
C LEU A 161 11.83 -19.57 -7.45
N SER A 162 11.21 -18.89 -8.41
CA SER A 162 11.16 -19.33 -9.81
C SER A 162 12.50 -19.25 -10.53
N ALA A 163 13.40 -18.35 -10.09
CA ALA A 163 14.73 -18.17 -10.69
C ALA A 163 15.79 -19.15 -10.17
N MET A 164 15.48 -19.93 -9.11
CA MET A 164 16.44 -20.89 -8.53
C MET A 164 16.64 -22.10 -9.43
N ASP A 165 17.89 -22.57 -9.55
CA ASP A 165 18.26 -23.76 -10.32
C ASP A 165 17.64 -25.03 -9.72
N PRO A 166 16.81 -25.78 -10.45
CA PRO A 166 16.20 -27.02 -9.99
C PRO A 166 17.22 -28.16 -9.78
N ALA A 167 18.39 -28.08 -10.38
CA ALA A 167 19.44 -29.11 -10.26
C ALA A 167 19.85 -29.35 -8.80
N LEU A 168 19.77 -28.34 -7.94
CA LEU A 168 20.09 -28.48 -6.52
C LEU A 168 19.03 -29.32 -5.77
N GLU A 169 17.76 -29.18 -6.12
CA GLU A 169 16.66 -29.97 -5.56
C GLU A 169 16.68 -31.40 -6.13
N GLU A 170 17.01 -31.57 -7.41
CA GLU A 170 17.18 -32.86 -8.07
C GLU A 170 18.36 -33.64 -7.47
N ALA A 171 19.50 -32.98 -7.22
CA ALA A 171 20.63 -33.59 -6.53
C ALA A 171 20.29 -34.06 -5.11
N ALA A 172 19.50 -33.25 -4.37
CA ALA A 172 19.01 -33.64 -3.05
C ALA A 172 18.05 -34.85 -3.13
N ALA A 173 17.19 -34.91 -4.15
CA ALA A 173 16.28 -36.03 -4.38
C ALA A 173 17.08 -37.31 -4.75
N MET A 174 18.11 -37.21 -5.60
CA MET A 174 19.01 -38.32 -5.92
C MET A 174 19.80 -38.84 -4.68
N ALA A 175 20.08 -37.93 -3.74
CA ALA A 175 20.66 -38.29 -2.43
C ALA A 175 19.61 -38.86 -1.43
N GLY A 176 18.37 -39.15 -1.88
CA GLY A 176 17.31 -39.75 -1.06
C GLY A 176 16.54 -38.76 -0.19
N ALA A 177 16.69 -37.45 -0.38
CA ALA A 177 15.92 -36.48 0.38
C ALA A 177 14.48 -36.42 -0.14
N ARG A 178 13.51 -36.61 0.77
CA ARG A 178 12.08 -36.32 0.48
C ARG A 178 11.88 -34.81 0.33
N TRP A 179 10.86 -34.41 -0.47
CA TRP A 179 10.59 -32.99 -0.77
C TRP A 179 10.59 -32.03 0.45
N PRO A 180 9.96 -32.34 1.60
CA PRO A 180 10.02 -31.43 2.75
C PRO A 180 11.44 -31.20 3.27
N ARG A 181 12.29 -32.22 3.19
CA ARG A 181 13.71 -32.12 3.61
C ARG A 181 14.53 -31.30 2.62
N ALA A 182 14.31 -31.47 1.30
CA ALA A 182 14.92 -30.64 0.27
C ALA A 182 14.48 -29.17 0.41
N LEU A 183 13.19 -28.90 0.65
CA LEU A 183 12.66 -27.57 0.92
C LEU A 183 13.38 -26.90 2.11
N LEU A 184 13.44 -27.58 3.25
CA LEU A 184 14.00 -27.00 4.49
C LEU A 184 15.52 -26.85 4.45
N ARG A 185 16.26 -27.75 3.76
CA ARG A 185 17.72 -27.80 3.76
C ARG A 185 18.38 -27.19 2.54
N VAL A 186 17.63 -27.01 1.43
CA VAL A 186 18.16 -26.49 0.17
C VAL A 186 17.41 -25.21 -0.23
N THR A 187 16.11 -25.32 -0.49
CA THR A 187 15.33 -24.20 -1.07
C THR A 187 15.20 -23.02 -0.11
N LEU A 188 14.80 -23.24 1.15
CA LEU A 188 14.65 -22.16 2.13
C LEU A 188 15.95 -21.44 2.49
N PRO A 189 17.09 -22.14 2.74
CA PRO A 189 18.37 -21.46 2.96
C PRO A 189 18.82 -20.60 1.78
N LEU A 190 18.61 -21.07 0.55
CA LEU A 190 18.92 -20.28 -0.66
C LEU A 190 17.96 -19.10 -0.86
N ALA A 191 16.68 -19.26 -0.47
CA ALA A 191 15.69 -18.19 -0.51
C ALA A 191 15.81 -17.19 0.65
N ARG A 192 16.59 -17.51 1.69
CA ARG A 192 16.66 -16.72 2.93
C ARG A 192 16.86 -15.21 2.72
N PRO A 193 17.78 -14.74 1.84
CA PRO A 193 17.95 -13.30 1.63
C PRO A 193 16.69 -12.65 1.08
N SER A 194 16.00 -13.31 0.13
CA SER A 194 14.74 -12.80 -0.44
C SER A 194 13.60 -12.81 0.57
N LEU A 195 13.49 -13.89 1.38
CA LEU A 195 12.48 -13.99 2.43
C LEU A 195 12.68 -12.92 3.52
N LEU A 196 13.93 -12.67 3.93
CA LEU A 196 14.26 -11.60 4.87
C LEU A 196 13.91 -10.22 4.29
N ALA A 197 14.19 -9.98 3.01
CA ALA A 197 13.82 -8.74 2.35
C ALA A 197 12.30 -8.54 2.32
N VAL A 198 11.52 -9.57 2.01
CA VAL A 198 10.05 -9.53 2.02
C VAL A 198 9.51 -9.33 3.43
N LEU A 199 10.10 -9.99 4.44
CA LEU A 199 9.73 -9.82 5.85
C LEU A 199 9.96 -8.38 6.33
N LEU A 200 11.13 -7.81 6.03
CA LEU A 200 11.46 -6.44 6.41
C LEU A 200 10.55 -5.42 5.70
N LEU A 201 10.25 -5.65 4.41
CA LEU A 201 9.31 -4.78 3.69
C LEU A 201 7.90 -4.87 4.28
N SER A 202 7.43 -6.08 4.61
CA SER A 202 6.13 -6.28 5.25
C SER A 202 6.08 -5.64 6.65
N LEU A 203 7.18 -5.71 7.40
CA LEU A 203 7.33 -5.08 8.72
C LEU A 203 7.24 -3.55 8.62
N ILE A 204 7.94 -2.95 7.65
CA ILE A 204 7.87 -1.51 7.38
C ILE A 204 6.43 -1.12 7.08
N ARG A 205 5.77 -1.83 6.18
CA ARG A 205 4.36 -1.57 5.81
C ARG A 205 3.40 -1.73 6.96
N ALA A 206 3.61 -2.71 7.84
CA ALA A 206 2.77 -2.91 9.02
C ALA A 206 2.97 -1.81 10.09
N LEU A 207 4.21 -1.31 10.26
CA LEU A 207 4.48 -0.13 11.10
C LEU A 207 3.80 1.15 10.57
N GLU A 208 3.67 1.25 9.25
CA GLU A 208 3.00 2.37 8.56
C GLU A 208 1.49 2.22 8.50
N SER A 209 0.95 1.03 8.81
CA SER A 209 -0.48 0.75 8.65
C SER A 209 -1.34 1.65 9.53
N PHE A 210 -2.41 2.15 8.95
CA PHE A 210 -3.35 3.05 9.60
C PHE A 210 -4.79 2.51 9.53
N GLU A 211 -5.21 1.98 8.37
CA GLU A 211 -6.61 1.63 8.13
C GLU A 211 -7.10 0.48 9.03
N VAL A 212 -6.32 -0.59 9.19
CA VAL A 212 -6.70 -1.72 10.06
C VAL A 212 -6.69 -1.33 11.54
N PRO A 213 -5.66 -0.63 12.07
CA PRO A 213 -5.71 -0.06 13.40
C PRO A 213 -6.88 0.91 13.63
N LEU A 214 -7.25 1.71 12.63
CA LEU A 214 -8.40 2.62 12.72
C LEU A 214 -9.72 1.86 12.83
N LEU A 215 -9.95 0.88 11.94
CA LEU A 215 -11.22 0.17 11.82
C LEU A 215 -11.43 -0.92 12.88
N ILE A 216 -10.36 -1.57 13.32
CA ILE A 216 -10.40 -2.74 14.21
C ILE A 216 -9.82 -2.40 15.59
N GLY A 217 -8.68 -1.69 15.61
CA GLY A 217 -7.97 -1.38 16.85
C GLY A 217 -8.72 -0.39 17.72
N ILE A 218 -9.11 0.77 17.18
CA ILE A 218 -9.82 1.80 17.98
C ILE A 218 -11.10 1.26 18.62
N PRO A 219 -12.02 0.57 17.92
CA PRO A 219 -13.19 -0.02 18.54
C PRO A 219 -12.86 -1.09 19.61
N GLY A 220 -11.75 -1.80 19.45
CA GLY A 220 -11.25 -2.79 20.42
C GLY A 220 -10.43 -2.22 21.56
N GLY A 221 -10.28 -0.90 21.66
CA GLY A 221 -9.43 -0.26 22.68
C GLY A 221 -7.93 -0.50 22.46
N VAL A 222 -7.52 -1.00 21.28
CA VAL A 222 -6.12 -1.27 20.94
C VAL A 222 -5.60 -0.17 20.03
N GLN A 223 -4.62 0.59 20.50
CA GLN A 223 -4.04 1.71 19.76
C GLN A 223 -2.64 1.37 19.23
N THR A 224 -2.33 1.91 18.07
CA THR A 224 -0.97 1.96 17.50
C THR A 224 -0.50 3.41 17.40
N VAL A 225 0.79 3.63 17.15
CA VAL A 225 1.33 4.99 17.02
C VAL A 225 0.62 5.79 15.92
N THR A 226 0.22 5.13 14.81
CA THR A 226 -0.51 5.77 13.72
C THR A 226 -1.89 6.24 14.12
N THR A 227 -2.64 5.45 14.91
CA THR A 227 -3.96 5.84 15.42
C THR A 227 -3.86 6.85 16.56
N ALA A 228 -2.84 6.77 17.42
CA ALA A 228 -2.58 7.75 18.46
C ALA A 228 -2.27 9.13 17.85
N LEU A 229 -1.45 9.19 16.79
CA LEU A 229 -1.20 10.41 16.03
C LEU A 229 -2.52 11.01 15.50
N TYR A 230 -3.34 10.18 14.84
CA TYR A 230 -4.63 10.60 14.30
C TYR A 230 -5.56 11.16 15.40
N GLN A 231 -5.70 10.44 16.49
CA GLN A 231 -6.53 10.88 17.62
C GLN A 231 -6.03 12.17 18.26
N THR A 232 -4.71 12.37 18.35
CA THR A 232 -4.11 13.61 18.90
C THR A 232 -4.54 14.84 18.09
N VAL A 233 -4.81 14.70 16.79
CA VAL A 233 -5.31 15.77 15.92
C VAL A 233 -6.83 15.92 16.00
N HIS A 234 -7.58 14.81 16.11
CA HIS A 234 -9.05 14.80 15.96
C HIS A 234 -9.81 14.70 17.29
N SER A 235 -9.17 14.24 18.37
CA SER A 235 -9.82 14.08 19.67
C SER A 235 -9.57 15.30 20.55
N GLY A 236 -10.60 16.10 20.78
CA GLY A 236 -10.58 17.28 21.63
C GLY A 236 -10.94 18.57 20.91
N PHE A 237 -11.16 19.64 21.72
CA PHE A 237 -11.56 20.95 21.18
C PHE A 237 -10.44 21.68 20.44
N ILE A 238 -9.19 21.40 20.76
CA ILE A 238 -8.01 22.03 20.17
C ILE A 238 -7.07 20.93 19.65
N PRO A 239 -6.79 20.90 18.33
CA PRO A 239 -5.83 19.96 17.76
C PRO A 239 -4.41 20.17 18.33
N ARG A 240 -3.76 19.08 18.75
CA ARG A 240 -2.42 19.12 19.35
C ARG A 240 -1.36 18.78 18.31
N TYR A 241 -1.15 19.68 17.34
CA TYR A 241 -0.23 19.45 16.22
C TYR A 241 1.22 19.22 16.63
N GLY A 242 1.70 19.82 17.74
CA GLY A 242 3.04 19.60 18.26
C GLY A 242 3.27 18.16 18.72
N GLU A 243 2.34 17.61 19.50
CA GLU A 243 2.38 16.22 19.96
C GLU A 243 2.22 15.24 18.80
N ALA A 244 1.26 15.50 17.87
CA ALA A 244 1.08 14.68 16.66
C ALA A 244 2.35 14.66 15.81
N SER A 245 3.04 15.80 15.66
CA SER A 245 4.32 15.88 14.97
C SER A 245 5.44 15.15 15.69
N ALA A 246 5.43 15.12 17.03
CA ALA A 246 6.39 14.33 17.82
C ALA A 246 6.17 12.82 17.61
N TYR A 247 4.92 12.32 17.66
CA TYR A 247 4.60 10.94 17.28
C TYR A 247 5.10 10.60 15.87
N ALA A 248 4.87 11.51 14.92
CA ALA A 248 5.29 11.33 13.54
C ALA A 248 6.81 11.20 13.40
N VAL A 249 7.60 12.07 14.05
CA VAL A 249 9.07 11.98 14.05
C VAL A 249 9.55 10.67 14.67
N LEU A 250 8.99 10.27 15.80
CA LEU A 250 9.35 9.00 16.45
C LEU A 250 9.01 7.80 15.58
N LEU A 251 7.87 7.83 14.89
CA LEU A 251 7.48 6.76 13.94
C LEU A 251 8.43 6.68 12.75
N VAL A 252 8.86 7.83 12.21
CA VAL A 252 9.88 7.86 11.13
C VAL A 252 11.18 7.21 11.59
N ILE A 253 11.64 7.50 12.81
CA ILE A 253 12.84 6.87 13.39
C ILE A 253 12.63 5.35 13.51
N ALA A 254 11.47 4.91 14.01
CA ALA A 254 11.15 3.50 14.14
C ALA A 254 11.12 2.76 12.79
N VAL A 255 10.60 3.39 11.72
CA VAL A 255 10.57 2.85 10.35
C VAL A 255 11.95 2.87 9.71
N ALA A 256 12.77 3.88 9.98
CA ALA A 256 14.12 3.99 9.41
C ALA A 256 15.06 2.83 9.82
N LEU A 257 14.85 2.23 11.00
CA LEU A 257 15.66 1.10 11.48
C LEU A 257 15.49 -0.16 10.58
N PRO A 258 14.29 -0.74 10.41
CA PRO A 258 14.11 -1.89 9.53
C PRO A 258 14.38 -1.54 8.06
N LEU A 259 14.15 -0.29 7.63
CA LEU A 259 14.48 0.16 6.28
C LEU A 259 15.99 0.14 6.03
N SER A 260 16.80 0.61 6.97
CA SER A 260 18.26 0.55 6.88
C SER A 260 18.77 -0.90 6.81
N TRP A 261 18.13 -1.80 7.54
CA TRP A 261 18.44 -3.22 7.51
C TRP A 261 18.02 -3.85 6.17
N TYR A 262 16.84 -3.51 5.66
CA TYR A 262 16.38 -3.92 4.33
C TYR A 262 17.40 -3.57 3.23
N TYR A 263 17.92 -2.34 3.23
CA TYR A 263 18.96 -1.93 2.26
C TYR A 263 20.26 -2.76 2.37
N ARG A 264 20.67 -3.12 3.58
CA ARG A 264 21.86 -3.99 3.77
C ARG A 264 21.62 -5.39 3.22
N VAL A 265 20.47 -6.01 3.57
CA VAL A 265 20.11 -7.36 3.13
C VAL A 265 19.96 -7.44 1.61
N THR A 266 19.30 -6.46 0.99
CA THR A 266 19.09 -6.45 -0.48
C THR A 266 20.39 -6.19 -1.25
N ARG A 267 21.30 -5.38 -0.72
CA ARG A 267 22.62 -5.16 -1.32
C ARG A 267 23.47 -6.43 -1.31
N GLU A 268 23.40 -7.23 -0.26
CA GLU A 268 24.09 -8.51 -0.17
C GLU A 268 23.45 -9.57 -1.07
N ALA A 269 22.11 -9.61 -1.14
CA ALA A 269 21.37 -10.54 -2.00
C ALA A 269 21.76 -10.40 -3.49
N ALA A 270 22.06 -9.20 -3.95
CA ALA A 270 22.53 -8.96 -5.31
C ALA A 270 23.85 -9.69 -5.66
N LYS A 271 24.67 -10.04 -4.64
CA LYS A 271 25.91 -10.82 -4.82
C LYS A 271 25.64 -12.31 -5.03
N PHE A 272 24.48 -12.81 -4.60
CA PHE A 272 24.07 -14.23 -4.72
C PHE A 272 23.12 -14.48 -5.90
N ALA A 273 22.81 -13.47 -6.69
CA ALA A 273 22.04 -13.62 -7.92
C ALA A 273 22.91 -14.37 -8.95
N THR A 274 22.83 -15.69 -8.96
CA THR A 274 23.36 -16.53 -10.03
C THR A 274 22.49 -16.34 -11.25
N VAL A 275 22.79 -15.31 -12.05
CA VAL A 275 22.20 -15.13 -13.38
C VAL A 275 22.83 -16.17 -14.31
N THR A 276 22.32 -17.39 -14.26
CA THR A 276 22.53 -18.34 -15.37
C THR A 276 21.52 -17.94 -16.44
N GLY A 277 21.98 -17.38 -17.55
CA GLY A 277 21.14 -16.91 -18.67
C GLY A 277 20.36 -18.00 -19.44
N LYS A 278 20.11 -19.15 -18.81
CA LYS A 278 19.26 -20.23 -19.30
C LYS A 278 17.96 -20.21 -18.53
N GLY A 279 16.86 -19.86 -19.20
CA GLY A 279 15.51 -20.00 -18.65
C GLY A 279 15.22 -21.47 -18.32
N PHE A 280 15.51 -21.89 -17.11
CA PHE A 280 15.15 -23.20 -16.61
C PHE A 280 13.64 -23.25 -16.38
N ARG A 281 12.98 -24.25 -16.98
CA ARG A 281 11.63 -24.65 -16.54
C ARG A 281 11.83 -25.76 -15.50
N PRO A 282 11.68 -25.49 -14.20
CA PRO A 282 11.84 -26.51 -13.17
C PRO A 282 10.85 -27.65 -13.40
N ALA A 283 11.30 -28.89 -13.29
CA ALA A 283 10.43 -30.03 -13.18
C ALA A 283 9.53 -29.84 -11.95
N ARG A 284 8.21 -29.90 -12.14
CA ARG A 284 7.25 -29.67 -11.07
C ARG A 284 7.17 -30.92 -10.19
N ILE A 285 7.28 -30.71 -8.88
CA ILE A 285 7.11 -31.77 -7.90
C ILE A 285 5.66 -32.20 -7.87
N ASP A 286 5.39 -33.49 -8.07
CA ASP A 286 4.05 -34.05 -7.93
C ASP A 286 3.70 -34.23 -6.45
N LEU A 287 2.64 -33.55 -6.01
CA LEU A 287 2.13 -33.60 -4.66
C LEU A 287 1.28 -34.84 -4.38
N GLY A 288 0.89 -35.60 -5.41
CA GLY A 288 -0.05 -36.71 -5.25
C GLY A 288 -1.36 -36.29 -4.55
N PRO A 289 -1.79 -37.02 -3.48
CA PRO A 289 -3.00 -36.65 -2.73
C PRO A 289 -2.91 -35.31 -1.98
N TRP A 290 -1.70 -34.88 -1.62
CA TRP A 290 -1.47 -33.60 -0.92
C TRP A 290 -1.81 -32.38 -1.75
N LYS A 291 -2.03 -32.54 -3.06
CA LYS A 291 -2.48 -31.43 -3.92
C LYS A 291 -3.77 -30.77 -3.45
N TYR A 292 -4.69 -31.50 -2.80
CA TYR A 292 -5.98 -30.96 -2.33
C TYR A 292 -5.82 -30.05 -1.09
N PRO A 293 -5.14 -30.48 0.01
CA PRO A 293 -4.85 -29.58 1.11
C PRO A 293 -4.02 -28.37 0.69
N CYS A 294 -3.03 -28.58 -0.19
CA CYS A 294 -2.22 -27.48 -0.74
C CYS A 294 -3.07 -26.53 -1.62
N ALA A 295 -4.07 -27.04 -2.35
CA ALA A 295 -5.00 -26.22 -3.10
C ALA A 295 -5.82 -25.32 -2.17
N LEU A 296 -6.34 -25.87 -1.08
CA LEU A 296 -7.06 -25.08 -0.07
C LEU A 296 -6.17 -24.00 0.54
N TRP A 297 -4.89 -24.32 0.81
CA TRP A 297 -3.92 -23.36 1.31
C TRP A 297 -3.67 -22.21 0.33
N VAL A 298 -3.39 -22.47 -0.93
CA VAL A 298 -3.10 -21.42 -1.91
C VAL A 298 -4.33 -20.55 -2.23
N LEU A 299 -5.54 -21.05 -2.00
CA LEU A 299 -6.78 -20.31 -2.14
C LEU A 299 -6.95 -19.24 -1.04
N THR A 300 -6.16 -19.23 0.03
CA THR A 300 -6.18 -18.15 1.04
C THR A 300 -6.03 -16.77 0.40
N ILE A 301 -5.21 -16.62 -0.65
CA ILE A 301 -5.01 -15.35 -1.36
C ILE A 301 -6.30 -14.90 -2.09
N PRO A 302 -6.87 -15.65 -3.03
CA PRO A 302 -8.11 -15.20 -3.67
C PRO A 302 -9.30 -15.11 -2.70
N VAL A 303 -9.35 -15.93 -1.65
CA VAL A 303 -10.40 -15.85 -0.63
C VAL A 303 -10.26 -14.59 0.22
N SER A 304 -9.03 -14.17 0.59
CA SER A 304 -8.81 -12.92 1.35
C SER A 304 -9.30 -11.67 0.61
N LEU A 305 -9.41 -11.73 -0.71
CA LEU A 305 -10.02 -10.70 -1.54
C LEU A 305 -11.53 -10.94 -1.75
N ALA A 306 -11.90 -12.17 -2.15
CA ALA A 306 -13.27 -12.47 -2.59
C ALA A 306 -14.27 -12.44 -1.43
N ALA A 307 -13.91 -12.96 -0.25
CA ALA A 307 -14.83 -13.03 0.87
C ALA A 307 -15.33 -11.65 1.33
N PRO A 308 -14.46 -10.64 1.59
CA PRO A 308 -14.93 -9.30 1.94
C PRO A 308 -15.68 -8.61 0.80
N LEU A 309 -15.34 -8.85 -0.47
CA LEU A 309 -16.08 -8.28 -1.59
C LEU A 309 -17.44 -8.92 -1.80
N LEU A 310 -17.57 -10.21 -1.58
CA LEU A 310 -18.86 -10.91 -1.69
C LEU A 310 -19.85 -10.47 -0.61
N ILE A 311 -19.40 -10.28 0.63
CA ILE A 311 -20.28 -9.77 1.69
C ILE A 311 -20.66 -8.30 1.45
N MET A 312 -19.75 -7.50 0.89
CA MET A 312 -20.07 -6.14 0.45
C MET A 312 -21.09 -6.15 -0.69
N LEU A 313 -20.91 -7.03 -1.68
CA LEU A 313 -21.88 -7.20 -2.77
C LEU A 313 -23.25 -7.60 -2.22
N TRP A 314 -23.31 -8.53 -1.27
CA TRP A 314 -24.54 -8.90 -0.58
C TRP A 314 -25.17 -7.68 0.10
N ALA A 315 -24.43 -6.99 0.96
CA ALA A 315 -24.91 -5.83 1.70
C ALA A 315 -25.42 -4.70 0.78
N SER A 316 -24.84 -4.54 -0.42
CA SER A 316 -25.21 -3.49 -1.36
C SER A 316 -26.62 -3.62 -1.93
N PHE A 317 -27.21 -4.83 -1.93
CA PHE A 317 -28.56 -5.08 -2.40
C PHE A 317 -29.61 -4.98 -1.30
N LEU A 318 -29.24 -4.87 -0.04
CA LEU A 318 -30.16 -4.87 1.08
C LEU A 318 -30.51 -3.44 1.54
N PRO A 319 -31.72 -3.21 2.08
CA PRO A 319 -32.06 -1.92 2.70
C PRO A 319 -31.31 -1.67 4.02
N PHE A 320 -30.91 -2.70 4.72
CA PHE A 320 -30.04 -2.69 5.91
C PHE A 320 -29.23 -4.00 5.95
N TYR A 321 -28.05 -3.95 6.56
CA TYR A 321 -27.19 -5.11 6.62
C TYR A 321 -27.77 -6.19 7.54
N SER A 322 -27.95 -7.41 7.00
CA SER A 322 -28.31 -8.64 7.69
C SER A 322 -27.50 -9.79 7.10
N GLY A 323 -27.31 -10.87 7.88
CA GLY A 323 -26.76 -12.12 7.36
C GLY A 323 -27.68 -12.71 6.28
N PRO A 324 -27.14 -13.50 5.34
CA PRO A 324 -27.94 -14.11 4.27
C PRO A 324 -29.06 -14.99 4.83
N SER A 325 -30.29 -14.62 4.55
CA SER A 325 -31.50 -15.40 4.88
C SER A 325 -32.42 -15.52 3.66
N PRO A 326 -33.28 -16.54 3.58
CA PRO A 326 -34.24 -16.66 2.48
C PRO A 326 -35.18 -15.45 2.35
N GLU A 327 -35.49 -14.78 3.44
CA GLU A 327 -36.35 -13.59 3.47
C GLU A 327 -35.65 -12.39 2.86
N ASP A 328 -34.33 -12.27 3.03
CA ASP A 328 -33.55 -11.15 2.53
C ASP A 328 -33.41 -11.15 1.01
N PHE A 329 -33.47 -12.34 0.37
CA PHE A 329 -33.56 -12.41 -1.10
C PHE A 329 -34.79 -11.70 -1.66
N ALA A 330 -35.92 -11.72 -0.94
CA ALA A 330 -37.14 -11.02 -1.34
C ALA A 330 -37.06 -9.50 -1.14
N ARG A 331 -36.12 -9.04 -0.28
CA ARG A 331 -35.90 -7.61 0.03
C ARG A 331 -34.83 -6.95 -0.82
N MET A 332 -34.17 -7.71 -1.71
CA MET A 332 -33.11 -7.17 -2.57
C MET A 332 -33.59 -6.01 -3.43
N THR A 333 -32.82 -4.93 -3.46
CA THR A 333 -33.13 -3.72 -4.18
C THR A 333 -31.89 -3.08 -4.78
N LEU A 334 -32.05 -2.33 -5.85
CA LEU A 334 -30.99 -1.47 -6.42
C LEU A 334 -31.05 -0.03 -5.88
N ALA A 335 -31.86 0.22 -4.84
CA ALA A 335 -32.03 1.56 -4.28
C ALA A 335 -30.71 2.17 -3.79
N ASN A 336 -29.80 1.37 -3.20
CA ASN A 336 -28.50 1.84 -2.73
C ASN A 336 -27.62 2.34 -3.89
N TYR A 337 -27.62 1.65 -5.02
CA TYR A 337 -26.90 2.10 -6.22
C TYR A 337 -27.49 3.39 -6.79
N ARG A 338 -28.82 3.56 -6.75
CA ARG A 338 -29.49 4.81 -7.15
C ARG A 338 -29.14 5.93 -6.18
N ALA A 339 -29.10 5.65 -4.88
CA ALA A 339 -28.70 6.62 -3.86
C ALA A 339 -27.26 7.11 -4.05
N VAL A 340 -26.32 6.25 -4.43
CA VAL A 340 -24.95 6.65 -4.75
C VAL A 340 -24.91 7.72 -5.84
N TRP A 341 -25.77 7.61 -6.87
CA TRP A 341 -25.82 8.58 -7.98
C TRP A 341 -26.75 9.77 -7.71
N ALA A 342 -27.50 9.77 -6.61
CA ALA A 342 -28.41 10.85 -6.24
C ALA A 342 -27.86 11.75 -5.13
N ARG A 343 -26.81 11.32 -4.43
CA ARG A 343 -26.22 12.05 -3.30
C ARG A 343 -25.05 12.93 -3.74
N ASP A 344 -25.17 14.24 -3.51
CA ASP A 344 -24.16 15.23 -3.91
C ASP A 344 -22.81 15.01 -3.21
N ASP A 345 -22.80 14.59 -1.94
CA ASP A 345 -21.58 14.31 -1.18
C ASP A 345 -20.78 13.13 -1.77
N ILE A 346 -21.47 12.07 -2.19
CA ILE A 346 -20.84 10.90 -2.84
C ILE A 346 -20.32 11.28 -4.23
N LEU A 347 -21.11 12.01 -5.01
CA LEU A 347 -20.70 12.47 -6.34
C LEU A 347 -19.52 13.43 -6.28
N ALA A 348 -19.51 14.34 -5.30
CA ALA A 348 -18.36 15.20 -5.04
C ALA A 348 -17.10 14.38 -4.69
N GLY A 349 -17.23 13.36 -3.83
CA GLY A 349 -16.14 12.45 -3.49
C GLY A 349 -15.58 11.69 -4.69
N ILE A 350 -16.45 11.18 -5.58
CA ILE A 350 -16.04 10.52 -6.83
C ILE A 350 -15.31 11.52 -7.74
N THR A 351 -15.88 12.71 -7.94
CA THR A 351 -15.31 13.75 -8.80
C THR A 351 -13.95 14.21 -8.26
N ASN A 352 -13.85 14.47 -6.97
CA ASN A 352 -12.60 14.84 -6.31
C ASN A 352 -11.54 13.74 -6.46
N SER A 353 -11.91 12.46 -6.29
CA SER A 353 -10.99 11.34 -6.47
C SER A 353 -10.44 11.27 -7.89
N LEU A 354 -11.29 11.49 -8.91
CA LEU A 354 -10.87 11.52 -10.30
C LEU A 354 -9.95 12.72 -10.59
N LEU A 355 -10.27 13.90 -10.06
CA LEU A 355 -9.43 15.10 -10.21
C LEU A 355 -8.08 14.94 -9.51
N VAL A 356 -8.10 14.49 -8.25
CA VAL A 356 -6.89 14.28 -7.44
C VAL A 356 -6.04 13.17 -8.04
N GLY A 357 -6.64 12.03 -8.40
CA GLY A 357 -5.95 10.91 -9.03
C GLY A 357 -5.30 11.28 -10.35
N THR A 358 -6.07 11.94 -11.26
CA THR A 358 -5.56 12.36 -12.57
C THR A 358 -4.49 13.44 -12.44
N GLY A 359 -4.74 14.47 -11.61
CA GLY A 359 -3.80 15.57 -11.40
C GLY A 359 -2.47 15.10 -10.83
N SER A 360 -2.51 14.25 -9.80
CA SER A 360 -1.32 13.67 -9.19
C SER A 360 -0.58 12.76 -10.17
N ALA A 361 -1.30 11.89 -10.89
CA ALA A 361 -0.72 10.97 -11.85
C ALA A 361 -0.01 11.70 -13.00
N CYS A 362 -0.63 12.75 -13.56
CA CYS A 362 -0.01 13.57 -14.61
C CYS A 362 1.23 14.30 -14.09
N ALA A 363 1.17 14.90 -12.91
CA ALA A 363 2.28 15.62 -12.32
C ALA A 363 3.47 14.70 -12.00
N VAL A 364 3.20 13.54 -11.39
CA VAL A 364 4.23 12.54 -11.05
C VAL A 364 4.83 11.91 -12.30
N ALA A 365 4.02 11.60 -13.33
CA ALA A 365 4.52 11.05 -14.58
C ALA A 365 5.43 12.03 -15.32
N ALA A 366 5.06 13.31 -15.38
CA ALA A 366 5.86 14.36 -15.98
C ALA A 366 7.18 14.61 -15.21
N ALA A 367 7.09 14.82 -13.89
CA ALA A 367 8.25 15.02 -13.04
C ALA A 367 9.16 13.77 -13.02
N GLY A 368 8.55 12.57 -12.92
CA GLY A 368 9.24 11.29 -12.93
C GLY A 368 10.02 11.04 -14.21
N LEU A 369 9.46 11.36 -15.39
CA LEU A 369 10.18 11.29 -16.67
C LEU A 369 11.39 12.22 -16.69
N MET A 370 11.21 13.49 -16.30
CA MET A 370 12.29 14.48 -16.27
C MET A 370 13.41 14.08 -15.31
N MET A 371 13.06 13.63 -14.10
CA MET A 371 14.03 13.17 -13.10
C MET A 371 14.69 11.86 -13.52
N GLY A 372 13.89 10.87 -13.96
CA GLY A 372 14.39 9.57 -14.41
C GLY A 372 15.34 9.67 -15.58
N TRP A 373 15.04 10.55 -16.58
CA TRP A 373 15.94 10.84 -17.68
C TRP A 373 17.23 11.52 -17.21
N THR A 374 17.14 12.50 -16.31
CA THR A 374 18.31 13.17 -15.76
C THR A 374 19.21 12.20 -14.99
N VAL A 375 18.63 11.34 -14.16
CA VAL A 375 19.36 10.31 -13.39
C VAL A 375 20.03 9.28 -14.33
N ALA A 376 19.37 8.92 -15.45
CA ALA A 376 19.92 7.95 -16.41
C ALA A 376 21.09 8.49 -17.24
N ARG A 377 21.14 9.82 -17.50
CA ARG A 377 22.06 10.43 -18.49
C ARG A 377 23.16 11.31 -17.90
N ARG A 378 23.12 11.57 -16.59
CA ARG A 378 24.04 12.55 -15.97
C ARG A 378 25.04 11.93 -15.01
N ARG A 379 26.09 12.73 -14.66
CA ARG A 379 27.23 12.36 -13.81
C ARG A 379 26.81 12.22 -12.33
N GLU A 380 27.64 11.53 -11.56
CA GLU A 380 27.38 10.98 -10.22
C GLU A 380 26.72 11.93 -9.21
N PHE A 381 27.21 13.16 -9.03
CA PHE A 381 26.65 14.07 -8.02
C PHE A 381 25.19 14.43 -8.28
N MET A 382 24.83 14.81 -9.51
CA MET A 382 23.46 15.23 -9.84
C MET A 382 22.50 14.05 -9.82
N ARG A 383 22.96 12.88 -10.25
CA ARG A 383 22.25 11.61 -10.14
C ARG A 383 21.95 11.31 -8.68
N TRP A 384 22.97 11.36 -7.81
CA TRP A 384 22.82 11.09 -6.38
C TRP A 384 21.87 12.10 -5.71
N ALA A 385 22.03 13.39 -5.96
CA ALA A 385 21.24 14.44 -5.34
C ALA A 385 19.73 14.31 -5.69
N ILE A 386 19.41 14.10 -6.97
CA ILE A 386 18.00 13.91 -7.40
C ILE A 386 17.43 12.60 -6.83
N ASP A 387 18.22 11.50 -6.84
CA ASP A 387 17.77 10.21 -6.30
C ASP A 387 17.47 10.29 -4.80
N VAL A 388 18.34 10.95 -4.02
CA VAL A 388 18.14 11.16 -2.58
C VAL A 388 16.90 11.99 -2.32
N VAL A 389 16.77 13.16 -2.96
CA VAL A 389 15.61 14.04 -2.75
C VAL A 389 14.32 13.37 -3.17
N ALA A 390 14.28 12.75 -4.36
CA ALA A 390 13.08 12.08 -4.85
C ALA A 390 12.71 10.83 -4.04
N SER A 391 13.69 10.16 -3.40
CA SER A 391 13.43 8.96 -2.59
C SER A 391 13.10 9.25 -1.13
N LEU A 392 13.29 10.48 -0.66
CA LEU A 392 13.03 10.86 0.74
C LEU A 392 11.61 10.51 1.22
N PRO A 393 10.53 10.72 0.42
CA PRO A 393 9.18 10.38 0.86
C PRO A 393 8.94 8.89 1.16
N LEU A 394 9.81 7.98 0.71
CA LEU A 394 9.70 6.55 1.02
C LEU A 394 9.90 6.21 2.50
N VAL A 395 10.55 7.08 3.24
CA VAL A 395 10.82 6.88 4.68
C VAL A 395 9.63 7.30 5.55
N PHE A 396 8.69 8.05 4.96
CA PHE A 396 7.59 8.66 5.70
C PHE A 396 6.29 7.88 5.49
N PRO A 397 5.70 7.30 6.55
CA PRO A 397 4.36 6.74 6.51
C PRO A 397 3.34 7.75 5.96
N GLY A 398 2.28 7.26 5.28
CA GLY A 398 1.27 8.15 4.69
C GLY A 398 0.66 9.13 5.70
N ILE A 399 0.31 8.65 6.90
CA ILE A 399 -0.25 9.51 7.96
C ILE A 399 0.76 10.57 8.43
N VAL A 400 2.06 10.25 8.47
CA VAL A 400 3.12 11.19 8.81
C VAL A 400 3.30 12.25 7.72
N LEU A 401 3.22 11.86 6.46
CA LEU A 401 3.23 12.80 5.35
C LEU A 401 2.01 13.73 5.39
N GLY A 402 0.84 13.18 5.76
CA GLY A 402 -0.38 13.96 5.95
C GLY A 402 -0.20 15.07 6.99
N ILE A 403 0.28 14.74 8.21
CA ILE A 403 0.52 15.75 9.25
C ILE A 403 1.62 16.74 8.85
N ALA A 404 2.68 16.28 8.18
CA ALA A 404 3.78 17.15 7.73
C ALA A 404 3.29 18.23 6.76
N ILE A 405 2.43 17.86 5.80
CA ILE A 405 1.84 18.78 4.83
C ILE A 405 0.78 19.66 5.51
N LEU A 406 -0.01 19.11 6.41
CA LEU A 406 -0.99 19.85 7.19
C LEU A 406 -0.33 21.03 7.94
N VAL A 407 0.69 20.75 8.76
CA VAL A 407 1.36 21.78 9.56
C VAL A 407 2.11 22.77 8.68
N GLN A 408 2.65 22.35 7.54
CA GLN A 408 3.28 23.24 6.57
C GLN A 408 2.29 24.28 6.04
N PHE A 409 1.11 23.86 5.57
CA PHE A 409 0.16 24.80 4.94
C PHE A 409 -0.69 25.57 5.95
N LEU A 410 -0.77 25.13 7.21
CA LEU A 410 -1.29 25.94 8.30
C LEU A 410 -0.35 27.11 8.66
N ASP A 411 0.97 26.91 8.54
CA ASP A 411 1.96 27.95 8.76
C ASP A 411 2.13 28.89 7.54
N LEU A 412 2.04 28.34 6.31
CA LEU A 412 2.17 29.07 5.04
C LEU A 412 0.85 29.72 4.61
N ARG A 413 0.37 30.70 5.38
CA ARG A 413 -0.93 31.37 5.16
C ARG A 413 -1.05 32.08 3.80
N PHE A 414 0.04 32.39 3.13
CA PHE A 414 0.04 33.06 1.82
C PHE A 414 -0.26 32.11 0.65
N ILE A 415 -0.29 30.77 0.89
CA ILE A 415 -0.71 29.78 -0.09
C ILE A 415 -1.97 29.06 0.44
N PRO A 416 -3.17 29.57 0.16
CA PRO A 416 -4.41 29.07 0.78
C PRO A 416 -4.93 27.81 0.03
N ILE A 417 -4.16 26.72 0.00
CA ILE A 417 -4.60 25.46 -0.61
C ILE A 417 -5.18 24.47 0.41
N TYR A 418 -5.05 24.74 1.71
CA TYR A 418 -5.65 23.91 2.75
C TYR A 418 -7.19 23.88 2.58
N GLY A 419 -7.78 22.70 2.73
CA GLY A 419 -9.22 22.48 2.50
C GLY A 419 -9.64 22.42 1.02
N THR A 420 -8.70 22.46 0.08
CA THR A 420 -8.98 22.30 -1.37
C THR A 420 -8.42 20.98 -1.90
N VAL A 421 -8.87 20.57 -3.09
CA VAL A 421 -8.32 19.37 -3.77
C VAL A 421 -6.83 19.50 -4.10
N TRP A 422 -6.29 20.71 -4.17
CA TRP A 422 -4.89 21.00 -4.51
C TRP A 422 -3.92 20.51 -3.44
N ILE A 423 -4.31 20.55 -2.15
CA ILE A 423 -3.44 20.01 -1.08
C ILE A 423 -3.30 18.49 -1.19
N LEU A 424 -4.36 17.78 -1.60
CA LEU A 424 -4.33 16.34 -1.83
C LEU A 424 -3.49 16.00 -3.06
N ILE A 425 -3.62 16.77 -4.16
CA ILE A 425 -2.75 16.62 -5.34
C ILE A 425 -1.29 16.81 -4.94
N PHE A 426 -0.97 17.87 -4.20
CA PHE A 426 0.38 18.14 -3.72
C PHE A 426 0.90 16.99 -2.88
N ALA A 427 0.11 16.50 -1.94
CA ALA A 427 0.48 15.40 -1.05
C ALA A 427 0.79 14.11 -1.81
N PHE A 428 -0.05 13.74 -2.77
CA PHE A 428 0.19 12.55 -3.57
C PHE A 428 1.33 12.71 -4.58
N VAL A 429 1.58 13.93 -5.07
CA VAL A 429 2.79 14.21 -5.85
C VAL A 429 4.05 13.95 -5.02
N VAL A 430 4.10 14.44 -3.78
CA VAL A 430 5.23 14.18 -2.87
C VAL A 430 5.34 12.68 -2.60
N GLN A 431 4.24 12.02 -2.21
CA GLN A 431 4.21 10.60 -1.82
C GLN A 431 4.67 9.66 -2.94
N PHE A 432 4.20 9.91 -4.18
CA PHE A 432 4.45 9.00 -5.30
C PHE A 432 5.62 9.41 -6.21
N MET A 433 6.27 10.52 -5.95
CA MET A 433 7.45 10.98 -6.70
C MET A 433 8.56 9.92 -6.80
N PRO A 434 8.90 9.16 -5.74
CA PRO A 434 9.93 8.12 -5.81
C PRO A 434 9.60 7.02 -6.84
N TYR A 435 8.34 6.60 -6.88
CA TYR A 435 7.87 5.56 -7.79
C TYR A 435 7.88 6.04 -9.23
N GLY A 436 7.39 7.28 -9.47
CA GLY A 436 7.42 7.91 -10.78
C GLY A 436 8.83 8.01 -11.35
N MET A 437 9.77 8.49 -10.54
CA MET A 437 11.18 8.57 -10.94
C MET A 437 11.75 7.19 -11.28
N ARG A 438 11.52 6.17 -10.45
CA ARG A 438 12.09 4.81 -10.66
C ARG A 438 11.51 4.12 -11.87
N PHE A 439 10.20 4.19 -12.10
CA PHE A 439 9.58 3.59 -13.28
C PHE A 439 10.06 4.26 -14.57
N CYS A 440 10.08 5.59 -14.61
CA CYS A 440 10.57 6.32 -15.76
C CYS A 440 12.08 6.14 -15.98
N HIS A 441 12.89 6.08 -14.91
CA HIS A 441 14.32 5.78 -14.99
C HIS A 441 14.57 4.43 -15.64
N SER A 442 13.86 3.38 -15.20
CA SER A 442 13.95 2.04 -15.81
C SER A 442 13.58 2.06 -17.29
N GLY A 443 12.50 2.80 -17.65
CA GLY A 443 12.09 2.94 -19.05
C GLY A 443 13.12 3.69 -19.91
N VAL A 444 13.76 4.72 -19.36
CA VAL A 444 14.81 5.48 -20.09
C VAL A 444 16.09 4.67 -20.27
N LEU A 445 16.45 3.81 -19.32
CA LEU A 445 17.63 2.94 -19.45
C LEU A 445 17.52 1.95 -20.60
N SER A 446 16.32 1.59 -21.05
CA SER A 446 16.13 0.73 -22.22
C SER A 446 16.32 1.45 -23.58
N ILE A 447 16.42 2.79 -23.56
CA ILE A 447 16.61 3.60 -24.78
C ILE A 447 18.11 3.74 -25.06
N ASN A 448 18.55 3.39 -26.28
CA ASN A 448 19.94 3.58 -26.69
C ASN A 448 20.27 5.07 -26.73
N ARG A 449 21.38 5.44 -26.08
CA ARG A 449 21.86 6.81 -26.00
C ARG A 449 22.20 7.42 -27.36
N ASP A 450 22.62 6.60 -28.32
CA ASP A 450 22.98 7.04 -29.68
C ASP A 450 21.84 7.78 -30.40
N LEU A 451 20.57 7.44 -30.08
CA LEU A 451 19.41 8.14 -30.63
C LEU A 451 19.30 9.59 -30.14
N GLU A 452 19.65 9.83 -28.88
CA GLU A 452 19.67 11.16 -28.30
C GLU A 452 20.87 11.96 -28.84
N ASP A 453 22.04 11.33 -28.89
CA ASP A 453 23.30 11.96 -29.36
C ASP A 453 23.19 12.30 -30.88
N GLY A 454 22.60 11.43 -31.71
CA GLY A 454 22.30 11.71 -33.11
C GLY A 454 21.37 12.90 -33.31
N ALA A 455 20.37 13.04 -32.46
CA ALA A 455 19.47 14.19 -32.50
C ALA A 455 20.18 15.50 -32.10
N TYR A 456 21.04 15.46 -31.07
CA TYR A 456 21.86 16.63 -30.70
C TYR A 456 22.84 17.02 -31.82
N MET A 457 23.46 16.06 -32.49
CA MET A 457 24.33 16.31 -33.66
C MET A 457 23.57 16.94 -34.83
N SER A 458 22.25 16.63 -34.95
CA SER A 458 21.37 17.26 -35.94
C SER A 458 20.81 18.64 -35.49
N GLY A 459 21.31 19.19 -34.37
CA GLY A 459 20.90 20.51 -33.87
C GLY A 459 19.64 20.54 -33.03
N ALA A 460 19.11 19.37 -32.61
CA ALA A 460 17.92 19.33 -31.77
C ALA A 460 18.19 19.89 -30.35
N ARG A 461 17.29 20.74 -29.85
CA ARG A 461 17.35 21.25 -28.49
C ARG A 461 16.86 20.20 -27.47
N TYR A 462 17.27 20.34 -26.21
CA TYR A 462 16.90 19.45 -25.10
C TYR A 462 15.40 19.09 -25.06
N PHE A 463 14.52 20.08 -25.15
CA PHE A 463 13.08 19.85 -25.13
C PHE A 463 12.55 19.10 -26.37
N THR A 464 13.21 19.28 -27.52
CA THR A 464 12.89 18.56 -28.77
C THR A 464 13.26 17.08 -28.63
N VAL A 465 14.43 16.78 -28.08
CA VAL A 465 14.86 15.39 -27.78
C VAL A 465 13.90 14.74 -26.79
N LEU A 466 13.55 15.44 -25.69
CA LEU A 466 12.58 14.94 -24.71
C LEU A 466 11.25 14.59 -25.40
N ARG A 467 10.67 15.53 -26.14
CA ARG A 467 9.30 15.37 -26.71
C ARG A 467 9.26 14.38 -27.87
N ARG A 468 10.28 14.34 -28.74
CA ARG A 468 10.25 13.56 -29.99
C ARG A 468 10.94 12.21 -29.91
N ILE A 469 11.82 11.99 -28.91
CA ILE A 469 12.60 10.75 -28.79
C ILE A 469 12.30 10.09 -27.45
N VAL A 470 12.61 10.76 -26.33
CA VAL A 470 12.56 10.14 -25.01
C VAL A 470 11.13 9.84 -24.59
N LEU A 471 10.21 10.81 -24.69
CA LEU A 471 8.81 10.61 -24.28
C LEU A 471 8.09 9.51 -25.09
N PRO A 472 8.18 9.45 -26.43
CA PRO A 472 7.54 8.37 -27.19
C PRO A 472 8.12 6.99 -26.87
N LEU A 473 9.45 6.87 -26.75
CA LEU A 473 10.12 5.61 -26.45
C LEU A 473 9.94 5.17 -25.00
N ALA A 474 9.90 6.10 -24.03
CA ALA A 474 9.63 5.82 -22.64
C ALA A 474 8.12 5.77 -22.31
N SER A 475 7.22 5.96 -23.29
CA SER A 475 5.78 6.04 -23.07
C SER A 475 5.19 4.86 -22.28
N PRO A 476 5.65 3.60 -22.42
CA PRO A 476 5.14 2.51 -21.59
C PRO A 476 5.43 2.70 -20.11
N ALA A 477 6.61 3.22 -19.78
CA ALA A 477 6.99 3.50 -18.38
C ALA A 477 6.22 4.71 -17.82
N VAL A 478 5.97 5.73 -18.65
CA VAL A 478 5.17 6.91 -18.29
C VAL A 478 3.71 6.51 -18.04
N VAL A 479 3.11 5.69 -18.91
CA VAL A 479 1.75 5.17 -18.74
C VAL A 479 1.66 4.27 -17.51
N ALA A 480 2.64 3.40 -17.28
CA ALA A 480 2.71 2.57 -16.08
C ALA A 480 2.77 3.42 -14.80
N THR A 481 3.57 4.49 -14.81
CA THR A 481 3.64 5.47 -13.70
C THR A 481 2.27 6.12 -13.48
N TRP A 482 1.65 6.59 -14.54
CA TRP A 482 0.35 7.26 -14.46
C TRP A 482 -0.72 6.36 -13.86
N ILE A 483 -0.86 5.11 -14.35
CA ILE A 483 -1.83 4.14 -13.84
C ILE A 483 -1.54 3.81 -12.37
N TYR A 484 -0.26 3.57 -12.03
CA TYR A 484 0.14 3.26 -10.66
C TYR A 484 -0.28 4.38 -9.69
N VAL A 485 0.07 5.62 -10.00
CA VAL A 485 -0.24 6.79 -9.15
C VAL A 485 -1.73 7.01 -9.05
N PHE A 486 -2.44 6.98 -10.19
CA PHE A 486 -3.89 7.14 -10.24
C PHE A 486 -4.61 6.13 -9.34
N MET A 487 -4.28 4.84 -9.47
CA MET A 487 -4.88 3.78 -8.66
C MET A 487 -4.59 3.93 -7.16
N HIS A 488 -3.41 4.41 -6.80
CA HIS A 488 -3.04 4.59 -5.40
C HIS A 488 -3.67 5.85 -4.79
N ALA A 489 -3.68 6.96 -5.51
CA ALA A 489 -4.25 8.22 -5.04
C ALA A 489 -5.76 8.14 -4.76
N ILE A 490 -6.52 7.41 -5.59
CA ILE A 490 -7.98 7.25 -5.38
C ILE A 490 -8.30 6.46 -4.10
N ARG A 491 -7.45 5.51 -3.71
CA ARG A 491 -7.72 4.57 -2.63
C ARG A 491 -7.03 4.90 -1.31
N ASP A 492 -6.12 5.88 -1.31
CA ASP A 492 -5.35 6.24 -0.12
C ASP A 492 -6.25 6.94 0.91
N LEU A 493 -6.27 6.40 2.12
CA LEU A 493 -6.96 7.01 3.25
C LEU A 493 -5.96 7.72 4.17
N SER A 494 -4.78 7.17 4.35
CA SER A 494 -3.83 7.57 5.39
C SER A 494 -3.37 9.02 5.26
N VAL A 495 -3.06 9.47 4.04
CA VAL A 495 -2.71 10.88 3.77
C VAL A 495 -3.97 11.74 3.74
N ALA A 496 -5.02 11.24 3.08
CA ALA A 496 -6.22 12.02 2.83
C ALA A 496 -6.97 12.41 4.11
N ILE A 497 -7.00 11.54 5.13
CA ILE A 497 -7.80 11.74 6.35
C ILE A 497 -7.40 12.98 7.15
N LEU A 498 -6.11 13.38 7.09
CA LEU A 498 -5.62 14.58 7.77
C LEU A 498 -5.76 15.86 6.93
N LEU A 499 -5.87 15.72 5.61
CA LEU A 499 -5.88 16.84 4.66
C LEU A 499 -7.26 17.13 4.11
N SER A 500 -8.20 16.19 4.28
CA SER A 500 -9.58 16.36 3.85
C SER A 500 -10.36 17.27 4.81
N GLY A 501 -11.22 18.09 4.24
CA GLY A 501 -12.17 18.94 4.93
C GLY A 501 -13.48 19.03 4.16
N PRO A 502 -14.41 19.89 4.56
CA PRO A 502 -15.68 20.05 3.86
C PRO A 502 -15.47 20.40 2.38
N GLY A 503 -15.93 19.53 1.47
CA GLY A 503 -15.93 19.76 0.04
C GLY A 503 -14.73 19.25 -0.76
N ASN A 504 -13.64 18.78 -0.13
CA ASN A 504 -12.49 18.20 -0.85
C ASN A 504 -12.26 16.71 -0.55
N GLY A 505 -13.19 16.05 0.17
CA GLY A 505 -13.11 14.62 0.47
C GLY A 505 -13.03 13.78 -0.79
N ILE A 506 -12.20 12.74 -0.77
CA ILE A 506 -12.10 11.70 -1.82
C ILE A 506 -12.92 10.48 -1.43
N VAL A 507 -13.12 9.53 -2.36
CA VAL A 507 -13.98 8.35 -2.15
C VAL A 507 -13.61 7.54 -0.90
N SER A 508 -12.32 7.41 -0.56
CA SER A 508 -11.90 6.70 0.65
C SER A 508 -12.41 7.37 1.95
N ILE A 509 -12.48 8.70 1.96
CA ILE A 509 -13.06 9.49 3.07
C ILE A 509 -14.57 9.30 3.11
N VAL A 510 -15.25 9.41 1.95
CA VAL A 510 -16.71 9.19 1.86
C VAL A 510 -17.09 7.78 2.35
N ILE A 511 -16.31 6.75 2.00
CA ILE A 511 -16.52 5.39 2.51
C ILE A 511 -16.39 5.34 4.04
N LEU A 512 -15.41 6.03 4.62
CA LEU A 512 -15.21 6.09 6.06
C LEU A 512 -16.37 6.86 6.74
N ASP A 513 -16.82 7.96 6.15
CA ASP A 513 -17.95 8.75 6.68
C ASP A 513 -19.26 7.96 6.67
N LEU A 514 -19.54 7.23 5.57
CA LEU A 514 -20.70 6.34 5.50
C LEU A 514 -20.61 5.20 6.52
N TRP A 515 -19.39 4.70 6.79
CA TRP A 515 -19.16 3.70 7.85
C TRP A 515 -19.46 4.27 9.24
N ASN A 516 -18.93 5.44 9.55
CA ASN A 516 -19.11 6.11 10.84
C ASN A 516 -20.58 6.50 11.09
N ASN A 517 -21.33 6.80 10.02
CA ASN A 517 -22.76 7.11 10.07
C ASN A 517 -23.65 5.85 10.12
N GLY A 518 -23.08 4.63 10.00
CA GLY A 518 -23.83 3.39 9.97
C GLY A 518 -24.57 3.10 8.65
N GLU A 519 -24.27 3.84 7.58
CA GLU A 519 -24.89 3.72 6.26
C GLU A 519 -24.28 2.55 5.45
N VAL A 520 -24.26 1.37 6.03
CA VAL A 520 -23.58 0.18 5.47
C VAL A 520 -24.05 -0.20 4.06
N PRO A 521 -25.34 -0.16 3.69
CA PRO A 521 -25.79 -0.52 2.33
C PRO A 521 -25.27 0.43 1.24
N GLN A 522 -25.30 1.75 1.47
CA GLN A 522 -24.78 2.72 0.51
C GLN A 522 -23.26 2.65 0.40
N LEU A 523 -22.58 2.51 1.55
CA LEU A 523 -21.14 2.24 1.60
C LEU A 523 -20.78 0.99 0.79
N ALA A 524 -21.53 -0.10 0.95
CA ALA A 524 -21.31 -1.35 0.25
C ALA A 524 -21.49 -1.19 -1.27
N ALA A 525 -22.54 -0.47 -1.70
CA ALA A 525 -22.76 -0.17 -3.12
C ALA A 525 -21.62 0.67 -3.71
N LEU A 526 -21.19 1.73 -3.02
CA LEU A 526 -20.05 2.55 -3.43
C LEU A 526 -18.76 1.72 -3.49
N SER A 527 -18.50 0.89 -2.47
CA SER A 527 -17.31 0.01 -2.39
C SER A 527 -17.24 -0.99 -3.54
N VAL A 528 -18.38 -1.58 -3.92
CA VAL A 528 -18.46 -2.49 -5.08
C VAL A 528 -18.14 -1.75 -6.38
N LEU A 529 -18.69 -0.55 -6.59
CA LEU A 529 -18.39 0.26 -7.78
C LEU A 529 -16.89 0.61 -7.85
N VAL A 530 -16.30 1.01 -6.74
CA VAL A 530 -14.86 1.31 -6.65
C VAL A 530 -14.00 0.07 -6.91
N ALA A 531 -14.36 -1.09 -6.34
CA ALA A 531 -13.65 -2.35 -6.55
C ALA A 531 -13.72 -2.81 -8.02
N VAL A 532 -14.88 -2.69 -8.66
CA VAL A 532 -15.06 -2.99 -10.09
C VAL A 532 -14.23 -2.03 -10.95
N GLY A 533 -14.27 -0.73 -10.68
CA GLY A 533 -13.45 0.27 -11.38
C GLY A 533 -11.95 -0.03 -11.24
N ALA A 534 -11.49 -0.34 -10.04
CA ALA A 534 -10.10 -0.73 -9.77
C ALA A 534 -9.70 -2.03 -10.50
N ALA A 535 -10.60 -3.03 -10.55
CA ALA A 535 -10.36 -4.28 -11.27
C ALA A 535 -10.24 -4.05 -12.77
N VAL A 536 -11.09 -3.24 -13.37
CA VAL A 536 -11.03 -2.88 -14.81
C VAL A 536 -9.70 -2.20 -15.13
N LEU A 537 -9.30 -1.20 -14.33
CA LEU A 537 -8.01 -0.51 -14.50
C LEU A 537 -6.83 -1.46 -14.30
N GLY A 538 -6.88 -2.35 -13.30
CA GLY A 538 -5.85 -3.35 -13.05
C GLY A 538 -5.69 -4.33 -14.21
N ILE A 539 -6.79 -4.81 -14.79
CA ILE A 539 -6.78 -5.70 -15.97
C ILE A 539 -6.24 -4.95 -17.18
N ALA A 540 -6.64 -3.70 -17.40
CA ALA A 540 -6.12 -2.86 -18.47
C ALA A 540 -4.59 -2.69 -18.35
N PHE A 541 -4.10 -2.41 -17.14
CA PHE A 541 -2.67 -2.32 -16.85
C PHE A 541 -1.93 -3.63 -17.15
N MET A 542 -2.47 -4.77 -16.73
CA MET A 542 -1.88 -6.08 -17.02
C MET A 542 -1.78 -6.35 -18.53
N LYS A 543 -2.83 -6.03 -19.30
CA LYS A 543 -2.82 -6.21 -20.76
C LYS A 543 -1.80 -5.30 -21.43
N LEU A 544 -1.70 -4.04 -21.04
CA LEU A 544 -0.72 -3.10 -21.59
C LEU A 544 0.72 -3.52 -21.31
N THR A 545 1.01 -4.05 -20.14
CA THR A 545 2.35 -4.53 -19.77
C THR A 545 2.69 -5.90 -20.39
N ALA A 546 1.70 -6.76 -20.61
CA ALA A 546 1.89 -8.09 -21.23
C ALA A 546 2.14 -8.00 -22.74
N THR A 547 1.47 -7.09 -23.45
CA THR A 547 1.65 -6.89 -24.91
C THR A 547 3.08 -6.46 -25.24
N HIS A 548 3.74 -5.70 -24.38
CA HIS A 548 5.14 -5.32 -24.59
C HIS A 548 6.15 -6.48 -24.42
N ARG A 549 5.81 -7.56 -23.71
CA ARG A 549 6.67 -8.75 -23.58
C ARG A 549 6.55 -9.73 -24.76
N LEU A 550 5.55 -9.55 -25.64
CA LEU A 550 5.33 -10.41 -26.81
C LEU A 550 5.93 -9.82 -28.11
N TYR A 551 6.34 -8.55 -28.10
CA TYR A 551 6.92 -7.85 -29.28
C TYR A 551 8.36 -7.33 -29.02
N GLY A 552 8.97 -7.62 -27.91
CA GLY A 552 10.39 -7.41 -27.56
C GLY A 552 10.98 -8.74 -27.12
#